data_d47e98263ed00ddc07e7b26e3d14cff3
#
_entry.id   d47e98263ed00ddc07e7b26e3d14cff3
#
_cell.length_a   1.000
_cell.length_b   1.000
_cell.length_c   1.000
_cell.angle_alpha   90.00
_cell.angle_beta   90.00
_cell.angle_gamma   90.00
#
_symmetry.space_group_name_H-M   'P 1'
#
loop_
_entity.id
_entity.type
_entity.pdbx_description
1 polymer ?
#
loop_
_entity_poly.entity_id
_entity_poly.type
_entity_poly.pdbx_seq_one_letter_code
_entity_poly.pdbx_strand_id
1 'polypeptide(L)'
;MDIKCNLIIDSCCDLPYEVVDRDGVYLLKFPYIDDEGEHLDDLYRSRSAHDFYESMRNGSEPQTAQIPMPALREAFEWAHEQGKPAVYLSFSSGLSGTFDTACLFLDQVKQEIPDLDVRMVDTKLASIAEAFLVYEALRQREKGLTADEMVAWAEEARYFVDRQFMVDDLEALRRGGRIPSSVAYAGSKLDVKPLLGIDADGKLALTGVARGRKKGIRALDEYYMKRRSSDAPGQNVVIGNADCPKDAERLMSLISKEDDSVMFLETS
;
A
#
# COMPACT_ATOMS: atom_id res chain seq x y z
N MET A 1 15.52 -4.98 -21.85
CA MET A 1 15.82 -6.36 -21.45
C MET A 1 14.56 -7.21 -21.58
N ASP A 2 14.69 -8.53 -21.67
CA ASP A 2 13.50 -9.39 -21.79
C ASP A 2 12.82 -9.52 -20.43
N ILE A 3 11.51 -9.28 -20.40
CA ILE A 3 10.69 -9.42 -19.18
C ILE A 3 10.42 -10.90 -18.93
N LYS A 4 10.84 -11.40 -17.77
CA LYS A 4 10.82 -12.82 -17.43
C LYS A 4 9.66 -13.24 -16.53
N CYS A 5 9.00 -12.30 -15.84
CA CYS A 5 7.85 -12.59 -15.00
C CYS A 5 6.78 -11.51 -15.14
N ASN A 6 5.54 -11.88 -14.84
CA ASN A 6 4.42 -10.97 -14.69
C ASN A 6 4.22 -10.59 -13.22
N LEU A 7 3.50 -9.50 -12.97
CA LEU A 7 3.12 -9.11 -11.62
C LEU A 7 1.60 -9.08 -11.48
N ILE A 8 1.12 -9.58 -10.37
CA ILE A 8 -0.22 -9.30 -9.85
C ILE A 8 0.00 -8.38 -8.64
N ILE A 9 -0.69 -7.27 -8.61
CA ILE A 9 -0.66 -6.29 -7.52
C ILE A 9 -2.08 -5.97 -7.12
N ASP A 10 -2.30 -5.44 -5.94
CA ASP A 10 -3.63 -5.00 -5.55
C ASP A 10 -3.73 -3.49 -5.35
N SER A 11 -4.94 -2.98 -5.35
CA SER A 11 -5.20 -1.54 -5.32
C SER A 11 -4.81 -0.87 -4.02
N CYS A 12 -4.57 -1.63 -2.93
CA CYS A 12 -4.09 -1.07 -1.67
C CYS A 12 -2.67 -0.51 -1.74
N CYS A 13 -2.00 -0.64 -2.90
CA CYS A 13 -0.71 -0.03 -3.14
C CYS A 13 -0.78 1.49 -3.37
N ASP A 14 -1.98 2.07 -3.58
CA ASP A 14 -2.19 3.52 -3.76
C ASP A 14 -1.25 4.20 -4.80
N LEU A 15 -0.77 3.44 -5.78
CA LEU A 15 -0.01 4.01 -6.90
C LEU A 15 -0.96 4.67 -7.91
N PRO A 16 -0.52 5.72 -8.59
CA PRO A 16 -1.28 6.23 -9.74
C PRO A 16 -1.51 5.11 -10.76
N TYR A 17 -2.74 5.04 -11.29
CA TYR A 17 -3.12 3.98 -12.24
C TYR A 17 -2.14 3.88 -13.42
N GLU A 18 -1.67 5.01 -13.94
CA GLU A 18 -0.74 5.09 -15.07
C GLU A 18 0.62 4.42 -14.79
N VAL A 19 0.98 4.28 -13.51
CA VAL A 19 2.21 3.58 -13.11
C VAL A 19 2.04 2.07 -13.23
N VAL A 20 0.84 1.56 -12.97
CA VAL A 20 0.54 0.12 -12.94
C VAL A 20 -0.11 -0.40 -14.23
N ASP A 21 -0.63 0.48 -15.06
CA ASP A 21 -1.22 0.16 -16.38
C ASP A 21 -0.12 -0.19 -17.40
N ARG A 22 0.41 -1.41 -17.28
CA ARG A 22 1.53 -1.90 -18.09
C ARG A 22 1.30 -3.34 -18.53
N ASP A 23 1.84 -3.70 -19.66
CA ASP A 23 1.84 -5.09 -20.15
C ASP A 23 2.46 -6.03 -19.11
N GLY A 24 1.75 -7.13 -18.82
CA GLY A 24 2.17 -8.14 -17.84
C GLY A 24 2.07 -7.70 -16.38
N VAL A 25 1.22 -6.70 -16.09
CA VAL A 25 0.81 -6.30 -14.74
C VAL A 25 -0.71 -6.42 -14.65
N TYR A 26 -1.20 -7.12 -13.63
CA TYR A 26 -2.61 -7.27 -13.33
C TYR A 26 -2.96 -6.56 -12.03
N LEU A 27 -3.95 -5.68 -12.05
CA LEU A 27 -4.46 -4.97 -10.89
C LEU A 27 -5.66 -5.70 -10.31
N LEU A 28 -5.50 -6.32 -9.14
CA LEU A 28 -6.58 -6.82 -8.30
C LEU A 28 -7.21 -5.64 -7.54
N LYS A 29 -8.51 -5.44 -7.73
CA LYS A 29 -9.25 -4.33 -7.13
C LYS A 29 -9.92 -4.77 -5.85
N PHE A 30 -9.60 -4.11 -4.74
CA PHE A 30 -10.31 -4.33 -3.48
C PHE A 30 -11.73 -3.78 -3.55
N PRO A 31 -12.74 -4.52 -3.09
CA PRO A 31 -14.09 -3.99 -2.96
C PRO A 31 -14.23 -3.15 -1.69
N TYR A 32 -15.04 -2.10 -1.78
CA TYR A 32 -15.53 -1.36 -0.62
C TYR A 32 -17.01 -1.04 -0.80
N ILE A 33 -17.69 -0.83 0.31
CA ILE A 33 -19.14 -0.57 0.36
C ILE A 33 -19.33 0.74 1.11
N ASP A 34 -20.09 1.66 0.54
CA ASP A 34 -20.53 2.91 1.16
C ASP A 34 -22.03 3.10 0.99
N ASP A 35 -22.53 4.33 1.25
CA ASP A 35 -23.95 4.64 1.18
C ASP A 35 -24.53 4.53 -0.25
N GLU A 36 -23.68 4.54 -1.27
CA GLU A 36 -24.07 4.44 -2.69
C GLU A 36 -24.05 2.98 -3.18
N GLY A 37 -23.49 2.05 -2.40
CA GLY A 37 -23.41 0.62 -2.70
C GLY A 37 -22.02 0.04 -2.71
N GLU A 38 -21.85 -1.03 -3.48
CA GLU A 38 -20.56 -1.72 -3.64
C GLU A 38 -19.76 -1.09 -4.79
N HIS A 39 -18.49 -0.84 -4.52
CA HIS A 39 -17.53 -0.27 -5.45
C HIS A 39 -16.26 -1.12 -5.49
N LEU A 40 -15.50 -0.99 -6.58
CA LEU A 40 -14.15 -1.52 -6.68
C LEU A 40 -13.16 -0.36 -6.65
N ASP A 41 -12.15 -0.48 -5.82
CA ASP A 41 -11.03 0.44 -5.81
C ASP A 41 -10.20 0.23 -7.10
N ASP A 42 -10.25 1.20 -7.98
CA ASP A 42 -9.55 1.20 -9.26
C ASP A 42 -8.47 2.29 -9.34
N LEU A 43 -7.90 2.63 -8.19
CA LEU A 43 -6.89 3.68 -8.04
C LEU A 43 -7.45 5.05 -8.48
N TYR A 44 -8.63 5.37 -8.00
CA TYR A 44 -9.34 6.64 -8.21
C TYR A 44 -9.71 6.98 -9.67
N ARG A 45 -9.79 6.00 -10.58
CA ARG A 45 -10.20 6.26 -11.97
C ARG A 45 -11.69 6.52 -12.13
N SER A 46 -12.53 5.75 -11.45
CA SER A 46 -13.99 5.88 -11.51
C SER A 46 -14.54 6.94 -10.56
N ARG A 47 -13.85 7.17 -9.45
CA ARG A 47 -14.22 8.16 -8.43
C ARG A 47 -12.95 8.86 -7.96
N SER A 48 -12.92 10.19 -7.99
CA SER A 48 -11.74 10.93 -7.55
C SER A 48 -11.47 10.76 -6.05
N ALA A 49 -10.21 10.83 -5.63
CA ALA A 49 -9.84 10.83 -4.22
C ALA A 49 -10.58 11.94 -3.45
N HIS A 50 -10.69 13.13 -4.05
CA HIS A 50 -11.42 14.25 -3.46
C HIS A 50 -12.89 13.89 -3.17
N ASP A 51 -13.62 13.34 -4.15
CA ASP A 51 -15.02 12.98 -3.96
C ASP A 51 -15.21 11.88 -2.90
N PHE A 52 -14.28 10.91 -2.88
CA PHE A 52 -14.27 9.86 -1.86
C PHE A 52 -14.10 10.43 -0.46
N TYR A 53 -13.04 11.24 -0.23
CA TYR A 53 -12.78 11.82 1.09
C TYR A 53 -13.82 12.87 1.48
N GLU A 54 -14.39 13.60 0.52
CA GLU A 54 -15.46 14.55 0.79
C GLU A 54 -16.74 13.83 1.24
N SER A 55 -17.08 12.66 0.68
CA SER A 55 -18.20 11.85 1.17
C SER A 55 -17.98 11.42 2.63
N MET A 56 -16.75 11.03 2.99
CA MET A 56 -16.43 10.69 4.39
C MET A 56 -16.55 11.90 5.32
N ARG A 57 -16.12 13.11 4.90
CA ARG A 57 -16.32 14.35 5.67
C ARG A 57 -17.79 14.67 5.88
N ASN A 58 -18.63 14.28 4.93
CA ASN A 58 -20.09 14.43 4.98
C ASN A 58 -20.80 13.29 5.73
N GLY A 59 -20.03 12.36 6.33
CA GLY A 59 -20.56 11.35 7.25
C GLY A 59 -20.69 9.95 6.64
N SER A 60 -20.27 9.72 5.41
CA SER A 60 -20.18 8.36 4.87
C SER A 60 -19.13 7.54 5.62
N GLU A 61 -19.43 6.28 5.85
CA GLU A 61 -18.57 5.35 6.59
C GLU A 61 -18.22 4.12 5.73
N PRO A 62 -17.36 4.26 4.70
CA PRO A 62 -17.03 3.15 3.82
C PRO A 62 -16.39 1.99 4.58
N GLN A 63 -16.74 0.78 4.17
CA GLN A 63 -16.22 -0.47 4.72
C GLN A 63 -15.56 -1.28 3.61
N THR A 64 -14.35 -1.77 3.87
CA THR A 64 -13.63 -2.63 2.94
C THR A 64 -14.01 -4.09 3.11
N ALA A 65 -13.94 -4.87 2.04
CA ALA A 65 -14.06 -6.32 2.05
C ALA A 65 -12.79 -6.96 1.47
N GLN A 66 -12.64 -8.26 1.68
CA GLN A 66 -11.57 -9.03 1.04
C GLN A 66 -11.82 -9.18 -0.46
N ILE A 67 -10.77 -9.38 -1.23
CA ILE A 67 -10.89 -9.72 -2.65
C ILE A 67 -11.67 -11.04 -2.77
N PRO A 68 -12.77 -11.07 -3.53
CA PRO A 68 -13.60 -12.26 -3.67
C PRO A 68 -12.92 -13.33 -4.54
N MET A 69 -13.20 -14.60 -4.26
CA MET A 69 -12.61 -15.74 -5.01
C MET A 69 -12.78 -15.64 -6.54
N PRO A 70 -13.89 -15.17 -7.10
CA PRO A 70 -13.98 -14.98 -8.55
C PRO A 70 -12.94 -14.02 -9.12
N ALA A 71 -12.65 -12.91 -8.43
CA ALA A 71 -11.63 -11.96 -8.87
C ALA A 71 -10.20 -12.54 -8.75
N LEU A 72 -9.94 -13.33 -7.70
CA LEU A 72 -8.68 -14.06 -7.58
C LEU A 72 -8.53 -15.09 -8.71
N ARG A 73 -9.60 -15.82 -9.04
CA ARG A 73 -9.60 -16.77 -10.17
C ARG A 73 -9.26 -16.06 -11.48
N GLU A 74 -9.93 -14.97 -11.77
CA GLU A 74 -9.67 -14.19 -12.98
C GLU A 74 -8.19 -13.77 -13.07
N ALA A 75 -7.61 -13.31 -11.97
CA ALA A 75 -6.19 -12.94 -11.93
C ALA A 75 -5.25 -14.13 -12.18
N PHE A 76 -5.57 -15.31 -11.63
CA PHE A 76 -4.75 -16.49 -11.81
C PHE A 76 -4.89 -17.08 -13.22
N GLU A 77 -6.09 -17.08 -13.79
CA GLU A 77 -6.35 -17.48 -15.19
C GLU A 77 -5.64 -16.52 -16.14
N TRP A 78 -5.72 -15.20 -15.90
CA TRP A 78 -4.94 -14.22 -16.65
C TRP A 78 -3.44 -14.54 -16.59
N ALA A 79 -2.90 -14.82 -15.40
CA ALA A 79 -1.48 -15.13 -15.25
C ALA A 79 -1.06 -16.37 -16.07
N HIS A 80 -1.91 -17.41 -16.10
CA HIS A 80 -1.71 -18.59 -16.93
C HIS A 80 -1.73 -18.26 -18.43
N GLU A 81 -2.70 -17.48 -18.88
CA GLU A 81 -2.84 -17.07 -20.28
C GLU A 81 -1.64 -16.24 -20.78
N GLN A 82 -0.96 -15.50 -19.91
CA GLN A 82 0.25 -14.76 -20.27
C GLN A 82 1.45 -15.67 -20.61
N GLY A 83 1.41 -16.94 -20.26
CA GLY A 83 2.46 -17.92 -20.58
C GLY A 83 3.82 -17.63 -19.92
N LYS A 84 3.87 -16.80 -18.89
CA LYS A 84 5.05 -16.49 -18.07
C LYS A 84 4.71 -16.63 -16.60
N PRO A 85 5.68 -17.03 -15.75
CA PRO A 85 5.49 -17.01 -14.30
C PRO A 85 5.00 -15.66 -13.81
N ALA A 86 4.09 -15.64 -12.84
CA ALA A 86 3.62 -14.42 -12.20
C ALA A 86 3.96 -14.40 -10.71
N VAL A 87 4.19 -13.19 -10.17
CA VAL A 87 4.36 -12.96 -8.74
C VAL A 87 3.26 -12.03 -8.25
N TYR A 88 2.47 -12.48 -7.29
CA TYR A 88 1.49 -11.63 -6.62
C TYR A 88 2.15 -10.98 -5.41
N LEU A 89 2.33 -9.66 -5.48
CA LEU A 89 2.75 -8.81 -4.37
C LEU A 89 1.49 -8.34 -3.66
N SER A 90 1.16 -9.01 -2.56
CA SER A 90 -0.11 -8.81 -1.87
C SER A 90 0.02 -7.83 -0.71
N PHE A 91 -1.02 -7.03 -0.54
CA PHE A 91 -1.29 -6.26 0.68
C PHE A 91 -1.08 -7.10 1.94
N SER A 92 -0.65 -6.45 3.02
CA SER A 92 -0.27 -7.12 4.28
C SER A 92 -1.32 -8.09 4.81
N SER A 93 -0.91 -9.33 5.09
CA SER A 93 -1.72 -10.31 5.81
C SER A 93 -2.04 -9.90 7.25
N GLY A 94 -1.27 -8.95 7.82
CA GLY A 94 -1.54 -8.39 9.14
C GLY A 94 -2.75 -7.45 9.18
N LEU A 95 -3.25 -7.01 8.01
CA LEU A 95 -4.35 -6.04 7.86
C LEU A 95 -5.57 -6.61 7.12
N SER A 96 -5.39 -7.66 6.32
CA SER A 96 -6.44 -8.31 5.54
C SER A 96 -6.23 -9.82 5.47
N GLY A 97 -7.29 -10.59 5.50
CA GLY A 97 -7.24 -12.05 5.24
C GLY A 97 -7.10 -12.41 3.75
N THR A 98 -6.97 -11.44 2.85
CA THR A 98 -6.89 -11.68 1.41
C THR A 98 -5.70 -12.56 1.04
N PHE A 99 -4.51 -12.30 1.60
CA PHE A 99 -3.31 -13.09 1.30
C PHE A 99 -3.51 -14.57 1.64
N ASP A 100 -3.98 -14.87 2.86
CA ASP A 100 -4.17 -16.26 3.30
C ASP A 100 -5.25 -16.97 2.45
N THR A 101 -6.36 -16.26 2.16
CA THR A 101 -7.41 -16.76 1.28
C THR A 101 -6.88 -17.01 -0.13
N ALA A 102 -6.08 -16.10 -0.67
CA ALA A 102 -5.51 -16.23 -2.01
C ALA A 102 -4.53 -17.41 -2.11
N CYS A 103 -3.71 -17.66 -1.08
CA CYS A 103 -2.82 -18.81 -1.02
C CYS A 103 -3.59 -20.12 -1.06
N LEU A 104 -4.62 -20.27 -0.19
CA LEU A 104 -5.46 -21.48 -0.16
C LEU A 104 -6.21 -21.68 -1.48
N PHE A 105 -6.70 -20.61 -2.07
CA PHE A 105 -7.44 -20.69 -3.32
C PHE A 105 -6.52 -20.99 -4.51
N LEU A 106 -5.30 -20.47 -4.52
CA LEU A 106 -4.29 -20.78 -5.54
C LEU A 106 -3.98 -22.29 -5.57
N ASP A 107 -3.89 -22.94 -4.41
CA ASP A 107 -3.66 -24.38 -4.33
C ASP A 107 -4.83 -25.17 -4.94
N GLN A 108 -6.06 -24.70 -4.82
CA GLN A 108 -7.22 -25.31 -5.47
C GLN A 108 -7.17 -25.09 -7.00
N VAL A 109 -6.88 -23.88 -7.45
CA VAL A 109 -6.80 -23.56 -8.89
C VAL A 109 -5.68 -24.36 -9.55
N LYS A 110 -4.54 -24.60 -8.89
CA LYS A 110 -3.44 -25.43 -9.40
C LYS A 110 -3.84 -26.91 -9.59
N GLN A 111 -4.85 -27.40 -8.90
CA GLN A 111 -5.37 -28.76 -9.16
C GLN A 111 -6.17 -28.80 -10.48
N GLU A 112 -6.77 -27.70 -10.86
CA GLU A 112 -7.53 -27.56 -12.12
C GLU A 112 -6.61 -27.16 -13.30
N ILE A 113 -5.59 -26.33 -13.02
CA ILE A 113 -4.60 -25.80 -13.98
C ILE A 113 -3.20 -26.18 -13.47
N PRO A 114 -2.70 -27.40 -13.74
CA PRO A 114 -1.45 -27.92 -13.14
C PRO A 114 -0.18 -27.14 -13.53
N ASP A 115 -0.17 -26.46 -14.66
CA ASP A 115 0.93 -25.63 -15.16
C ASP A 115 0.81 -24.15 -14.78
N LEU A 116 -0.14 -23.78 -13.92
CA LEU A 116 -0.26 -22.43 -13.36
C LEU A 116 0.96 -22.09 -12.49
N ASP A 117 1.74 -21.14 -12.95
CA ASP A 117 2.96 -20.69 -12.27
C ASP A 117 2.77 -19.29 -11.65
N VAL A 118 2.06 -19.25 -10.52
CA VAL A 118 1.88 -18.06 -9.69
C VAL A 118 2.58 -18.27 -8.35
N ARG A 119 3.37 -17.28 -7.92
CA ARG A 119 4.04 -17.20 -6.63
C ARG A 119 3.45 -16.08 -5.80
N MET A 120 3.34 -16.30 -4.49
CA MET A 120 2.72 -15.37 -3.55
C MET A 120 3.78 -14.71 -2.68
N VAL A 121 3.71 -13.40 -2.52
CA VAL A 121 4.53 -12.62 -1.58
C VAL A 121 3.62 -11.79 -0.69
N ASP A 122 3.67 -12.02 0.61
CA ASP A 122 3.08 -11.13 1.60
C ASP A 122 4.03 -9.94 1.80
N THR A 123 3.66 -8.79 1.30
CA THR A 123 4.52 -7.61 1.39
C THR A 123 4.70 -7.12 2.83
N LYS A 124 3.78 -7.42 3.75
CA LYS A 124 3.71 -6.83 5.09
C LYS A 124 3.64 -5.30 5.07
N LEU A 125 3.22 -4.74 3.96
CA LEU A 125 3.10 -3.31 3.70
C LEU A 125 1.67 -2.96 3.31
N ALA A 126 1.40 -1.66 3.26
CA ALA A 126 0.11 -1.09 2.93
C ALA A 126 0.27 0.32 2.39
N SER A 127 -0.65 0.76 1.52
CA SER A 127 -0.72 2.12 1.02
C SER A 127 0.63 2.56 0.42
N ILE A 128 1.09 3.77 0.69
CA ILE A 128 2.33 4.32 0.13
C ILE A 128 3.59 3.49 0.43
N ALA A 129 3.61 2.69 1.50
CA ALA A 129 4.73 1.79 1.76
C ALA A 129 4.72 0.60 0.77
N GLU A 130 3.55 0.08 0.46
CA GLU A 130 3.37 -0.93 -0.58
C GLU A 130 3.60 -0.32 -1.97
N ALA A 131 3.12 0.93 -2.21
CA ALA A 131 3.41 1.69 -3.42
C ALA A 131 4.91 1.70 -3.73
N PHE A 132 5.73 2.00 -2.73
CA PHE A 132 7.17 2.05 -2.90
C PHE A 132 7.76 0.69 -3.29
N LEU A 133 7.35 -0.40 -2.62
CA LEU A 133 7.80 -1.75 -2.95
C LEU A 133 7.36 -2.15 -4.37
N VAL A 134 6.09 -1.92 -4.73
CA VAL A 134 5.55 -2.24 -6.06
C VAL A 134 6.26 -1.42 -7.15
N TYR A 135 6.49 -0.14 -6.93
CA TYR A 135 7.21 0.72 -7.87
C TYR A 135 8.62 0.19 -8.15
N GLU A 136 9.36 -0.17 -7.11
CA GLU A 136 10.69 -0.77 -7.27
C GLU A 136 10.62 -2.18 -7.88
N ALA A 137 9.59 -2.98 -7.57
CA ALA A 137 9.38 -4.28 -8.22
C ALA A 137 9.17 -4.16 -9.72
N LEU A 138 8.41 -3.15 -10.19
CA LEU A 138 8.25 -2.84 -11.60
C LEU A 138 9.62 -2.55 -12.26
N ARG A 139 10.48 -1.78 -11.60
CA ARG A 139 11.84 -1.50 -12.08
C ARG A 139 12.74 -2.73 -12.09
N GLN A 140 12.66 -3.60 -11.07
CA GLN A 140 13.40 -4.87 -11.06
C GLN A 140 12.92 -5.82 -12.16
N ARG A 141 11.59 -5.87 -12.39
CA ARG A 141 11.01 -6.62 -13.51
C ARG A 141 11.57 -6.15 -14.86
N GLU A 142 11.67 -4.84 -15.08
CA GLU A 142 12.26 -4.26 -16.30
C GLU A 142 13.76 -4.59 -16.45
N LYS A 143 14.48 -4.81 -15.34
CA LYS A 143 15.87 -5.32 -15.35
C LYS A 143 15.96 -6.81 -15.64
N GLY A 144 14.82 -7.51 -15.71
CA GLY A 144 14.73 -8.91 -16.13
C GLY A 144 14.88 -9.91 -14.99
N LEU A 145 14.49 -9.59 -13.76
CA LEU A 145 14.40 -10.58 -12.70
C LEU A 145 13.42 -11.68 -13.08
N THR A 146 13.80 -12.93 -12.81
CA THR A 146 12.89 -14.08 -12.86
C THR A 146 11.89 -14.01 -11.72
N ALA A 147 10.84 -14.84 -11.77
CA ALA A 147 9.87 -14.88 -10.67
C ALA A 147 10.49 -15.29 -9.34
N ASP A 148 11.43 -16.24 -9.33
CA ASP A 148 12.14 -16.64 -8.11
C ASP A 148 13.02 -15.52 -7.53
N GLU A 149 13.74 -14.81 -8.40
CA GLU A 149 14.53 -13.65 -8.01
C GLU A 149 13.63 -12.49 -7.51
N MET A 150 12.46 -12.30 -8.12
CA MET A 150 11.49 -11.29 -7.70
C MET A 150 10.91 -11.60 -6.31
N VAL A 151 10.55 -12.87 -6.05
CA VAL A 151 10.09 -13.31 -4.73
C VAL A 151 11.17 -13.05 -3.68
N ALA A 152 12.40 -13.55 -3.91
CA ALA A 152 13.51 -13.37 -2.98
C ALA A 152 13.81 -11.88 -2.73
N TRP A 153 13.81 -11.07 -3.80
CA TRP A 153 14.02 -9.64 -3.69
C TRP A 153 12.90 -8.96 -2.88
N ALA A 154 11.64 -9.24 -3.17
CA ALA A 154 10.51 -8.58 -2.50
C ALA A 154 10.41 -8.97 -1.02
N GLU A 155 10.68 -10.24 -0.68
CA GLU A 155 10.70 -10.71 0.70
C GLU A 155 11.81 -10.06 1.54
N GLU A 156 12.94 -9.70 0.93
CA GLU A 156 14.00 -8.94 1.58
C GLU A 156 13.70 -7.45 1.58
N ALA A 157 13.31 -6.88 0.44
CA ALA A 157 13.12 -5.44 0.24
C ALA A 157 12.06 -4.85 1.17
N ARG A 158 11.00 -5.60 1.51
CA ARG A 158 9.94 -5.14 2.44
C ARG A 158 10.47 -4.67 3.79
N TYR A 159 11.62 -5.17 4.26
CA TYR A 159 12.23 -4.77 5.53
C TYR A 159 13.01 -3.45 5.44
N PHE A 160 13.29 -2.98 4.23
CA PHE A 160 14.00 -1.72 3.99
C PHE A 160 13.06 -0.55 3.64
N VAL A 161 11.74 -0.79 3.66
CA VAL A 161 10.74 0.26 3.50
C VAL A 161 10.36 0.80 4.87
N ASP A 162 10.96 1.92 5.26
CA ASP A 162 10.54 2.65 6.44
C ASP A 162 9.24 3.42 6.18
N ARG A 163 8.34 3.43 7.16
CA ARG A 163 6.99 3.95 7.00
C ARG A 163 6.43 4.56 8.28
N GLN A 164 5.93 5.77 8.16
CA GLN A 164 5.18 6.45 9.21
C GLN A 164 4.10 7.33 8.59
N PHE A 165 2.95 7.37 9.21
CA PHE A 165 1.86 8.25 8.79
C PHE A 165 1.14 8.85 10.00
N MET A 166 0.39 9.91 9.74
CA MET A 166 -0.41 10.62 10.73
C MET A 166 -1.88 10.60 10.31
N VAL A 167 -2.77 10.43 11.25
CA VAL A 167 -4.21 10.55 11.03
C VAL A 167 -4.80 11.62 11.96
N ASP A 168 -5.97 12.14 11.60
CA ASP A 168 -6.69 13.08 12.44
C ASP A 168 -7.30 12.43 13.66
N ASP A 169 -7.83 11.20 13.48
CA ASP A 169 -8.34 10.34 14.52
C ASP A 169 -8.17 8.86 14.12
N LEU A 170 -8.50 7.96 15.03
CA LEU A 170 -8.36 6.51 14.83
C LEU A 170 -9.70 5.80 14.57
N GLU A 171 -10.79 6.54 14.40
CA GLU A 171 -12.13 5.95 14.40
C GLU A 171 -12.36 5.03 13.21
N ALA A 172 -11.96 5.43 12.00
CA ALA A 172 -12.08 4.59 10.82
C ALA A 172 -11.28 3.28 10.95
N LEU A 173 -10.05 3.35 11.49
CA LEU A 173 -9.20 2.18 11.72
C LEU A 173 -9.77 1.25 12.81
N ARG A 174 -10.41 1.83 13.84
CA ARG A 174 -11.09 1.09 14.90
C ARG A 174 -12.32 0.36 14.36
N ARG A 175 -13.16 1.04 13.59
CA ARG A 175 -14.34 0.43 12.94
C ARG A 175 -13.93 -0.71 12.01
N GLY A 176 -12.87 -0.51 11.23
CA GLY A 176 -12.30 -1.53 10.38
C GLY A 176 -11.63 -2.69 11.13
N GLY A 177 -11.42 -2.59 12.44
CA GLY A 177 -10.77 -3.64 13.24
C GLY A 177 -9.24 -3.74 13.03
N ARG A 178 -8.59 -2.76 12.40
CA ARG A 178 -7.14 -2.74 12.16
C ARG A 178 -6.34 -2.13 13.30
N ILE A 179 -7.04 -1.55 14.28
CA ILE A 179 -6.42 -1.06 15.52
C ILE A 179 -7.28 -1.44 16.73
N PRO A 180 -6.68 -1.86 17.85
CA PRO A 180 -7.45 -2.18 19.06
C PRO A 180 -8.20 -0.97 19.62
N SER A 181 -9.42 -1.18 20.12
CA SER A 181 -10.26 -0.11 20.69
C SER A 181 -9.58 0.62 21.85
N SER A 182 -8.72 -0.07 22.62
CA SER A 182 -7.93 0.54 23.70
C SER A 182 -6.92 1.59 23.21
N VAL A 183 -6.39 1.41 22.03
CA VAL A 183 -5.45 2.38 21.38
C VAL A 183 -6.23 3.55 20.80
N ALA A 184 -7.39 3.30 20.18
CA ALA A 184 -8.24 4.34 19.62
C ALA A 184 -8.73 5.33 20.69
N TYR A 185 -9.07 4.86 21.89
CA TYR A 185 -9.49 5.71 23.01
C TYR A 185 -8.43 6.71 23.46
N ALA A 186 -7.15 6.35 23.38
CA ALA A 186 -6.05 7.25 23.73
C ALA A 186 -5.88 8.43 22.76
N GLY A 187 -6.32 8.26 21.50
CA GLY A 187 -6.27 9.27 20.43
C GLY A 187 -7.47 10.24 20.40
N SER A 188 -8.55 9.98 21.17
CA SER A 188 -9.78 10.78 21.13
C SER A 188 -9.73 12.14 21.86
N LYS A 189 -8.55 12.52 22.36
CA LYS A 189 -8.37 13.81 23.02
C LYS A 189 -8.23 14.96 22.03
N LEU A 190 -8.80 16.10 22.38
CA LEU A 190 -8.81 17.31 21.57
C LEU A 190 -7.39 17.65 21.02
N ASP A 191 -7.29 17.80 19.70
CA ASP A 191 -6.07 18.19 18.98
C ASP A 191 -4.88 17.22 19.09
N VAL A 192 -5.12 15.95 19.46
CA VAL A 192 -4.10 14.89 19.42
C VAL A 192 -4.10 14.23 18.03
N LYS A 193 -2.93 14.17 17.40
CA LYS A 193 -2.72 13.52 16.10
C LYS A 193 -1.90 12.25 16.29
N PRO A 194 -2.51 11.06 16.13
CA PRO A 194 -1.78 9.80 16.21
C PRO A 194 -0.75 9.67 15.09
N LEU A 195 0.42 9.16 15.45
CA LEU A 195 1.47 8.76 14.52
C LEU A 195 1.52 7.23 14.52
N LEU A 196 1.42 6.65 13.36
CA LEU A 196 1.33 5.20 13.16
C LEU A 196 2.43 4.73 12.22
N GLY A 197 2.81 3.48 12.37
CA GLY A 197 3.63 2.72 11.45
C GLY A 197 3.02 1.35 11.22
N ILE A 198 3.72 0.52 10.47
CA ILE A 198 3.41 -0.90 10.31
C ILE A 198 4.56 -1.68 10.94
N ASP A 199 4.28 -2.61 11.82
CA ASP A 199 5.28 -3.44 12.49
C ASP A 199 5.82 -4.57 11.58
N ALA A 200 6.71 -5.40 12.11
CA ALA A 200 7.30 -6.51 11.37
C ALA A 200 6.28 -7.61 11.00
N ASP A 201 5.16 -7.69 11.73
CA ASP A 201 4.06 -8.61 11.44
C ASP A 201 3.08 -8.05 10.40
N GLY A 202 3.33 -6.83 9.90
CA GLY A 202 2.48 -6.16 8.92
C GLY A 202 1.23 -5.51 9.55
N LYS A 203 1.20 -5.29 10.86
CA LYS A 203 0.07 -4.70 11.60
C LYS A 203 0.31 -3.23 11.88
N LEU A 204 -0.79 -2.46 12.02
CA LEU A 204 -0.68 -1.07 12.44
C LEU A 204 -0.21 -0.99 13.90
N ALA A 205 0.76 -0.12 14.14
CA ALA A 205 1.31 0.16 15.45
C ALA A 205 1.32 1.67 15.72
N LEU A 206 0.89 2.07 16.91
CA LEU A 206 1.02 3.45 17.37
C LEU A 206 2.50 3.71 17.71
N THR A 207 3.13 4.60 16.96
CA THR A 207 4.55 4.96 17.13
C THR A 207 4.74 6.24 17.93
N GLY A 208 3.68 7.04 18.06
CA GLY A 208 3.72 8.27 18.80
C GLY A 208 2.44 9.08 18.71
N VAL A 209 2.47 10.25 19.31
CA VAL A 209 1.38 11.23 19.24
C VAL A 209 1.97 12.63 19.10
N ALA A 210 1.31 13.48 18.31
CA ALA A 210 1.65 14.88 18.22
C ALA A 210 0.47 15.74 18.68
N ARG A 211 0.73 16.92 19.19
CA ARG A 211 -0.31 17.90 19.55
C ARG A 211 -0.42 18.93 18.45
N GLY A 212 -1.50 18.84 17.71
CA GLY A 212 -1.77 19.69 16.55
C GLY A 212 -1.08 19.24 15.27
N ARG A 213 -1.74 19.52 14.15
CA ARG A 213 -1.34 19.08 12.82
C ARG A 213 0.09 19.52 12.42
N LYS A 214 0.45 20.76 12.77
CA LYS A 214 1.80 21.29 12.48
C LYS A 214 2.93 20.49 13.15
N LYS A 215 2.71 20.05 14.41
CA LYS A 215 3.70 19.24 15.12
C LYS A 215 3.72 17.80 14.60
N GLY A 216 2.57 17.29 14.13
CA GLY A 216 2.50 15.98 13.47
C GLY A 216 3.33 15.94 12.20
N ILE A 217 3.20 16.94 11.33
CA ILE A 217 4.01 17.05 10.11
C ILE A 217 5.51 17.14 10.43
N ARG A 218 5.89 17.89 11.47
CA ARG A 218 7.29 17.92 11.93
C ARG A 218 7.77 16.56 12.45
N ALA A 219 6.93 15.84 13.15
CA ALA A 219 7.29 14.51 13.64
C ALA A 219 7.52 13.52 12.49
N LEU A 220 6.80 13.63 11.37
CA LEU A 220 7.07 12.86 10.16
C LEU A 220 8.42 13.23 9.54
N ASP A 221 8.74 14.52 9.46
CA ASP A 221 10.03 15.02 9.00
C ASP A 221 11.19 14.52 9.91
N GLU A 222 11.06 14.69 11.23
CA GLU A 222 12.01 14.18 12.22
C GLU A 222 12.21 12.65 12.13
N TYR A 223 11.14 11.91 11.83
CA TYR A 223 11.22 10.47 11.60
C TYR A 223 12.08 10.16 10.38
N TYR A 224 11.84 10.83 9.23
CA TYR A 224 12.65 10.68 8.04
C TYR A 224 14.12 11.01 8.34
N MET A 225 14.39 12.16 8.91
CA MET A 225 15.76 12.62 9.23
C MET A 225 16.52 11.64 10.13
N LYS A 226 15.82 10.98 11.05
CA LYS A 226 16.41 9.97 11.95
C LYS A 226 16.69 8.64 11.26
N ARG A 227 15.93 8.30 10.23
CA ARG A 227 15.94 6.99 9.59
C ARG A 227 16.71 6.96 8.28
N ARG A 228 16.84 8.10 7.61
CA ARG A 228 17.60 8.19 6.36
C ARG A 228 19.02 7.67 6.55
N SER A 229 19.56 7.04 5.54
CA SER A 229 20.97 6.66 5.52
C SER A 229 21.85 7.87 5.18
N SER A 230 22.87 8.14 5.99
CA SER A 230 23.88 9.16 5.70
C SER A 230 24.77 8.79 4.52
N ASP A 231 24.87 7.49 4.21
CA ASP A 231 25.85 6.91 3.27
C ASP A 231 25.24 6.62 1.89
N ALA A 232 23.92 6.82 1.73
CA ALA A 232 23.22 6.62 0.47
C ALA A 232 22.57 7.93 -0.01
N PRO A 233 23.25 8.72 -0.84
CA PRO A 233 22.65 9.90 -1.45
C PRO A 233 21.55 9.49 -2.43
N GLY A 234 20.49 10.32 -2.55
CA GLY A 234 19.43 10.09 -3.50
C GLY A 234 18.41 9.04 -3.05
N GLN A 235 18.03 9.04 -1.78
CA GLN A 235 16.96 8.17 -1.28
C GLN A 235 15.63 8.55 -1.89
N ASN A 236 14.84 7.54 -2.28
CA ASN A 236 13.47 7.75 -2.72
C ASN A 236 12.56 7.93 -1.51
N VAL A 237 11.72 8.95 -1.56
CA VAL A 237 10.68 9.20 -0.55
C VAL A 237 9.33 9.27 -1.24
N VAL A 238 8.36 8.52 -0.72
CA VAL A 238 6.98 8.59 -1.17
C VAL A 238 6.17 9.32 -0.10
N ILE A 239 5.45 10.35 -0.51
CA ILE A 239 4.53 11.09 0.34
C ILE A 239 3.14 10.98 -0.24
N GLY A 240 2.29 10.18 0.42
CA GLY A 240 0.86 10.10 0.13
C GLY A 240 0.06 11.05 1.01
N ASN A 241 -1.13 11.42 0.56
CA ASN A 241 -2.04 12.24 1.33
C ASN A 241 -3.51 11.83 1.10
N ALA A 242 -4.32 11.97 2.13
CA ALA A 242 -5.75 11.72 2.09
C ALA A 242 -6.49 13.05 1.88
N ASP A 243 -6.43 13.58 0.67
CA ASP A 243 -7.02 14.85 0.23
C ASP A 243 -6.59 16.04 1.11
N CYS A 244 -5.29 16.09 1.42
CA CYS A 244 -4.67 17.20 2.15
C CYS A 244 -3.33 17.67 1.51
N PRO A 245 -3.35 18.06 0.23
CA PRO A 245 -2.13 18.33 -0.56
C PRO A 245 -1.24 19.42 0.07
N LYS A 246 -1.80 20.45 0.71
CA LYS A 246 -1.01 21.50 1.39
C LYS A 246 -0.13 20.97 2.52
N ASP A 247 -0.54 19.89 3.18
CA ASP A 247 0.26 19.27 4.23
C ASP A 247 1.35 18.37 3.64
N ALA A 248 1.06 17.67 2.54
CA ALA A 248 2.06 16.96 1.78
C ALA A 248 3.14 17.91 1.24
N GLU A 249 2.77 19.01 0.58
CA GLU A 249 3.68 20.05 0.11
C GLU A 249 4.55 20.61 1.24
N ARG A 250 3.94 20.81 2.41
CA ARG A 250 4.67 21.27 3.59
C ARG A 250 5.70 20.26 4.06
N LEU A 251 5.35 18.96 4.11
CA LEU A 251 6.29 17.91 4.49
C LEU A 251 7.43 17.81 3.47
N MET A 252 7.12 17.83 2.17
CA MET A 252 8.12 17.86 1.10
C MET A 252 9.08 19.04 1.28
N SER A 253 8.53 20.25 1.56
CA SER A 253 9.35 21.44 1.78
C SER A 253 10.24 21.36 3.02
N LEU A 254 9.84 20.65 4.07
CA LEU A 254 10.69 20.44 5.25
C LEU A 254 11.85 19.50 4.92
N ILE A 255 11.54 18.34 4.35
CA ILE A 255 12.53 17.33 3.97
C ILE A 255 13.55 17.91 2.97
N SER A 256 13.09 18.62 1.92
CA SER A 256 13.97 19.19 0.89
C SER A 256 14.91 20.28 1.41
N LYS A 257 14.60 20.94 2.53
CA LYS A 257 15.50 21.93 3.13
C LYS A 257 16.71 21.30 3.81
N GLU A 258 16.54 20.07 4.28
CA GLU A 258 17.53 19.33 5.04
C GLU A 258 18.26 18.30 4.18
N ASP A 259 17.60 17.87 3.09
CA ASP A 259 18.13 16.89 2.14
C ASP A 259 17.64 17.22 0.73
N ASP A 260 18.48 17.88 -0.06
CA ASP A 260 18.20 18.27 -1.45
C ASP A 260 18.43 17.13 -2.46
N SER A 261 18.97 15.99 -2.00
CA SER A 261 19.20 14.82 -2.84
C SER A 261 17.98 13.88 -2.94
N VAL A 262 16.93 14.14 -2.16
CA VAL A 262 15.73 13.29 -2.12
C VAL A 262 14.95 13.37 -3.43
N MET A 263 14.57 12.22 -3.95
CA MET A 263 13.60 12.10 -5.03
C MET A 263 12.22 11.76 -4.46
N PHE A 264 11.24 12.61 -4.77
CA PHE A 264 9.86 12.35 -4.38
C PHE A 264 9.13 11.60 -5.50
N LEU A 265 8.41 10.55 -5.10
CA LEU A 265 7.40 9.92 -5.95
C LEU A 265 6.06 10.53 -5.56
N GLU A 266 5.40 11.18 -6.52
CA GLU A 266 4.05 11.70 -6.32
C GLU A 266 3.07 10.53 -6.39
N THR A 267 2.27 10.38 -5.34
CA THR A 267 1.08 9.53 -5.33
C THR A 267 -0.12 10.44 -5.19
N SER A 268 -1.10 10.23 -6.02
CA SER A 268 -2.36 11.02 -6.00
C SER A 268 -3.20 10.70 -4.78
#